data_c8664aef40b83653ea469d394e31b2cd
#
_entry.id   c8664aef40b83653ea469d394e31b2cd
#
_cell.length_a   1.000
_cell.length_b   1.000
_cell.length_c   1.000
_cell.angle_alpha   90.00
_cell.angle_beta   90.00
_cell.angle_gamma   90.00
#
_symmetry.space_group_name_H-M   'P 1'
#
loop_
_entity.id
_entity.type
_entity.pdbx_description
1 polymer ?
#
loop_
_entity_poly.entity_id
_entity_poly.type
_entity_poly.pdbx_seq_one_letter_code
_entity_poly.pdbx_strand_id
1 'polypeptide(L)'
;MFLFMTMILGIESTAHTFGIGVVENGKILANVRDMYTTESGGIIPMESAKHHLKIADKIYLEALNKANIDEKDINAIAFSQGPGLAPCLLVGMKFAKELSNKLKKSLIPVNHCVAHLEIGKITGAEDPVLLYCSGANTQVIAYASGKYRIFGETLDIGVGNFIDTVARFFGLGFPGGPAIQKLAENSNKKYIELPYKVKGMDVAFSGIQTKLKQLIESKSPRDD
;
A
#
# COMPACT_ATOMS: atom_id res chain seq x y z
N MET A 1 -13.13 -14.66 33.78
CA MET A 1 -13.04 -14.63 32.31
C MET A 1 -11.59 -14.33 31.99
N PHE A 2 -10.77 -15.35 31.70
CA PHE A 2 -9.39 -15.13 31.27
C PHE A 2 -9.47 -14.46 29.91
N LEU A 3 -9.12 -13.17 29.83
CA LEU A 3 -8.78 -12.53 28.57
C LEU A 3 -7.53 -13.26 28.05
N PHE A 4 -7.70 -14.17 27.11
CA PHE A 4 -6.57 -14.73 26.38
C PHE A 4 -5.94 -13.56 25.62
N MET A 5 -4.75 -13.17 26.04
CA MET A 5 -3.95 -12.19 25.32
C MET A 5 -3.72 -12.76 23.91
N THR A 6 -4.27 -12.10 22.90
CA THR A 6 -4.17 -12.59 21.52
C THR A 6 -3.14 -11.75 20.80
N MET A 7 -1.97 -12.38 20.57
CA MET A 7 -0.87 -11.77 19.82
C MET A 7 -0.89 -12.24 18.38
N ILE A 8 -1.01 -11.34 17.45
CA ILE A 8 -1.09 -11.61 16.01
C ILE A 8 0.11 -10.98 15.30
N LEU A 9 0.78 -11.79 14.50
CA LEU A 9 1.78 -11.32 13.55
C LEU A 9 1.15 -11.18 12.17
N GLY A 10 1.17 -9.98 11.61
CA GLY A 10 0.63 -9.65 10.29
C GLY A 10 1.74 -9.43 9.26
N ILE A 11 1.56 -9.98 8.06
CA ILE A 11 2.51 -9.90 6.94
C ILE A 11 1.83 -9.15 5.79
N GLU A 12 2.45 -8.06 5.35
CA GLU A 12 2.06 -7.27 4.19
C GLU A 12 3.07 -7.44 3.06
N SER A 13 2.60 -7.76 1.86
CA SER A 13 3.46 -7.93 0.68
C SER A 13 2.72 -7.69 -0.64
N THR A 14 1.73 -6.81 -0.64
CA THR A 14 0.83 -6.68 -1.81
C THR A 14 1.46 -5.98 -3.01
N ALA A 15 2.47 -5.13 -2.81
CA ALA A 15 3.10 -4.37 -3.89
C ALA A 15 4.62 -4.20 -3.67
N HIS A 16 5.11 -2.96 -3.52
CA HIS A 16 6.54 -2.65 -3.41
C HIS A 16 7.07 -2.75 -1.97
N THR A 17 6.20 -2.82 -0.98
CA THR A 17 6.59 -2.89 0.43
C THR A 17 6.41 -4.31 0.95
N PHE A 18 7.43 -4.82 1.64
CA PHE A 18 7.29 -5.96 2.53
C PHE A 18 7.31 -5.47 3.97
N GLY A 19 6.32 -5.85 4.75
CA GLY A 19 6.18 -5.39 6.13
C GLY A 19 5.67 -6.47 7.07
N ILE A 20 6.09 -6.36 8.34
CA ILE A 20 5.58 -7.21 9.42
C ILE A 20 5.16 -6.32 10.58
N GLY A 21 3.92 -6.51 11.01
CA GLY A 21 3.34 -5.91 12.20
C GLY A 21 3.09 -6.95 13.28
N VAL A 22 3.24 -6.56 14.54
CA VAL A 22 2.85 -7.35 15.71
C VAL A 22 1.84 -6.56 16.51
N VAL A 23 0.70 -7.19 16.78
CA VAL A 23 -0.41 -6.57 17.51
C VAL A 23 -0.84 -7.48 18.66
N GLU A 24 -1.04 -6.90 19.83
CA GLU A 24 -1.58 -7.58 21.00
C GLU A 24 -2.83 -6.84 21.48
N ASN A 25 -3.98 -7.52 21.45
CA ASN A 25 -5.27 -6.97 21.92
C ASN A 25 -5.58 -5.56 21.38
N GLY A 26 -5.31 -5.32 20.07
CA GLY A 26 -5.50 -4.03 19.42
C GLY A 26 -4.36 -3.02 19.60
N LYS A 27 -3.36 -3.31 20.46
CA LYS A 27 -2.17 -2.47 20.64
C LYS A 27 -1.06 -2.87 19.64
N ILE A 28 -0.54 -1.93 18.90
CA ILE A 28 0.58 -2.16 18.00
C ILE A 28 1.88 -2.23 18.81
N LEU A 29 2.57 -3.38 18.78
CA LEU A 29 3.86 -3.59 19.42
C LEU A 29 5.02 -3.34 18.47
N ALA A 30 4.88 -3.75 17.20
CA ALA A 30 5.84 -3.51 16.15
C ALA A 30 5.17 -3.22 14.81
N ASN A 31 5.84 -2.40 14.01
CA ASN A 31 5.56 -2.17 12.60
C ASN A 31 6.91 -1.93 11.92
N VAL A 32 7.38 -2.94 11.17
CA VAL A 32 8.69 -2.95 10.49
C VAL A 32 8.43 -3.19 9.01
N ARG A 33 9.11 -2.44 8.15
CA ARG A 33 8.92 -2.55 6.70
C ARG A 33 10.17 -2.15 5.94
N ASP A 34 10.29 -2.67 4.74
CA ASP A 34 11.31 -2.29 3.76
C ASP A 34 10.65 -2.19 2.37
N MET A 35 11.09 -1.24 1.56
CA MET A 35 10.45 -0.92 0.29
C MET A 35 11.40 -1.10 -0.89
N TYR A 36 10.92 -1.77 -1.93
CA TYR A 36 11.55 -1.75 -3.24
C TYR A 36 11.41 -0.37 -3.89
N THR A 37 12.52 0.21 -4.29
CA THR A 37 12.58 1.51 -4.97
C THR A 37 13.41 1.42 -6.23
N THR A 38 13.22 2.34 -7.18
CA THR A 38 14.05 2.46 -8.39
C THR A 38 14.50 3.90 -8.57
N GLU A 39 15.68 4.11 -9.13
CA GLU A 39 16.18 5.45 -9.47
C GLU A 39 15.49 6.03 -10.71
N SER A 40 15.03 5.15 -11.60
CA SER A 40 14.31 5.52 -12.83
C SER A 40 13.26 4.47 -13.18
N GLY A 41 12.22 4.86 -13.91
CA GLY A 41 11.14 3.98 -14.33
C GLY A 41 10.08 3.80 -13.24
N GLY A 42 9.34 2.69 -13.29
CA GLY A 42 8.26 2.34 -12.36
C GLY A 42 8.56 1.07 -11.58
N ILE A 43 7.56 0.59 -10.84
CA ILE A 43 7.65 -0.71 -10.17
C ILE A 43 7.74 -1.85 -11.17
N ILE A 44 8.70 -2.75 -10.96
CA ILE A 44 8.83 -4.01 -11.71
C ILE A 44 8.38 -5.13 -10.78
N PRO A 45 7.21 -5.76 -11.00
CA PRO A 45 6.63 -6.71 -10.04
C PRO A 45 7.55 -7.87 -9.65
N MET A 46 8.29 -8.42 -10.61
CA MET A 46 9.23 -9.52 -10.34
C MET A 46 10.43 -9.08 -9.49
N GLU A 47 10.96 -7.87 -9.71
CA GLU A 47 12.07 -7.35 -8.92
C GLU A 47 11.61 -6.99 -7.50
N SER A 48 10.40 -6.44 -7.37
CA SER A 48 9.79 -6.22 -6.06
C SER A 48 9.62 -7.54 -5.29
N ALA A 49 9.17 -8.60 -5.96
CA ALA A 49 9.06 -9.92 -5.34
C ALA A 49 10.42 -10.51 -4.93
N LYS A 50 11.48 -10.34 -5.74
CA LYS A 50 12.84 -10.72 -5.38
C LYS A 50 13.35 -9.95 -4.16
N HIS A 51 13.06 -8.64 -4.11
CA HIS A 51 13.36 -7.82 -2.94
C HIS A 51 12.69 -8.38 -1.69
N HIS A 52 11.39 -8.69 -1.75
CA HIS A 52 10.65 -9.29 -0.63
C HIS A 52 11.29 -10.59 -0.15
N LEU A 53 11.63 -11.50 -1.07
CA LEU A 53 12.33 -12.76 -0.72
C LEU A 53 13.63 -12.51 0.02
N LYS A 54 14.39 -11.50 -0.40
CA LYS A 54 15.72 -11.20 0.17
C LYS A 54 15.63 -10.66 1.60
N ILE A 55 14.55 -9.90 1.92
CA ILE A 55 14.46 -9.16 3.19
C ILE A 55 13.51 -9.79 4.20
N ALA A 56 12.68 -10.76 3.81
CA ALA A 56 11.60 -11.29 4.65
C ALA A 56 12.07 -11.75 6.03
N ASP A 57 13.12 -12.57 6.10
CA ASP A 57 13.66 -13.07 7.37
C ASP A 57 14.21 -11.95 8.25
N LYS A 58 14.91 -10.98 7.63
CA LYS A 58 15.43 -9.80 8.35
C LYS A 58 14.30 -9.00 8.99
N ILE A 59 13.25 -8.68 8.21
CA ILE A 59 12.10 -7.92 8.70
C ILE A 59 11.33 -8.68 9.78
N TYR A 60 11.26 -10.00 9.66
CA TYR A 60 10.65 -10.86 10.68
C TYR A 60 11.40 -10.78 12.00
N LEU A 61 12.70 -10.99 12.02
CA LEU A 61 13.53 -10.92 13.23
C LEU A 61 13.50 -9.51 13.84
N GLU A 62 13.55 -8.48 13.02
CA GLU A 62 13.46 -7.10 13.48
C GLU A 62 12.09 -6.80 14.14
N ALA A 63 11.00 -7.34 13.59
CA ALA A 63 9.67 -7.17 14.16
C ALA A 63 9.54 -7.85 15.53
N LEU A 64 10.07 -9.07 15.70
CA LEU A 64 10.10 -9.75 17.00
C LEU A 64 10.91 -8.96 18.03
N ASN A 65 12.10 -8.51 17.66
CA ASN A 65 12.97 -7.71 18.54
C ASN A 65 12.29 -6.40 18.95
N LYS A 66 11.66 -5.69 17.99
CA LYS A 66 10.97 -4.42 18.25
C LYS A 66 9.74 -4.59 19.16
N ALA A 67 9.03 -5.71 19.00
CA ALA A 67 7.90 -6.08 19.84
C ALA A 67 8.35 -6.62 21.21
N ASN A 68 9.63 -6.96 21.37
CA ASN A 68 10.22 -7.62 22.55
C ASN A 68 9.49 -8.92 22.93
N ILE A 69 9.30 -9.80 21.91
CA ILE A 69 8.61 -11.08 22.05
C ILE A 69 9.43 -12.23 21.45
N ASP A 70 9.11 -13.45 21.88
CA ASP A 70 9.58 -14.68 21.28
C ASP A 70 8.55 -15.26 20.27
N GLU A 71 9.01 -16.13 19.36
CA GLU A 71 8.13 -16.84 18.41
C GLU A 71 6.97 -17.63 19.10
N LYS A 72 7.21 -18.16 20.31
CA LYS A 72 6.21 -18.91 21.09
C LYS A 72 5.01 -18.05 21.52
N ASP A 73 5.21 -16.74 21.64
CA ASP A 73 4.19 -15.80 22.12
C ASP A 73 3.14 -15.49 21.04
N ILE A 74 3.48 -15.74 19.76
CA ILE A 74 2.56 -15.56 18.63
C ILE A 74 1.41 -16.56 18.73
N ASN A 75 0.17 -16.07 18.66
CA ASN A 75 -1.04 -16.90 18.68
C ASN A 75 -1.57 -17.21 17.27
N ALA A 76 -1.44 -16.28 16.32
CA ALA A 76 -1.87 -16.45 14.94
C ALA A 76 -1.00 -15.65 13.97
N ILE A 77 -0.99 -16.06 12.71
CA ILE A 77 -0.30 -15.38 11.62
C ILE A 77 -1.35 -14.90 10.62
N ALA A 78 -1.39 -13.61 10.38
CA ALA A 78 -2.21 -13.00 9.34
C ALA A 78 -1.36 -12.60 8.14
N PHE A 79 -1.93 -12.60 6.94
CA PHE A 79 -1.23 -12.15 5.75
C PHE A 79 -2.19 -11.47 4.76
N SER A 80 -1.69 -10.50 4.02
CA SER A 80 -2.46 -9.85 2.95
C SER A 80 -2.66 -10.83 1.79
N GLN A 81 -3.90 -11.29 1.62
CA GLN A 81 -4.27 -12.22 0.55
C GLN A 81 -4.38 -11.52 -0.81
N GLY A 82 -4.71 -10.25 -0.81
CA GLY A 82 -4.96 -9.42 -1.98
C GLY A 82 -6.04 -8.36 -1.72
N PRO A 83 -6.29 -7.49 -2.70
CA PRO A 83 -5.66 -7.38 -4.03
C PRO A 83 -4.20 -6.89 -3.96
N GLY A 84 -3.44 -7.14 -5.05
CA GLY A 84 -2.04 -6.73 -5.17
C GLY A 84 -1.33 -7.36 -6.36
N LEU A 85 -0.02 -7.14 -6.46
CA LEU A 85 0.84 -7.71 -7.50
C LEU A 85 1.06 -9.21 -7.24
N ALA A 86 0.63 -10.06 -8.17
CA ALA A 86 0.66 -11.51 -8.01
C ALA A 86 2.02 -12.08 -7.56
N PRO A 87 3.19 -11.68 -8.12
CA PRO A 87 4.48 -12.19 -7.64
C PRO A 87 4.77 -11.82 -6.18
N CYS A 88 4.43 -10.61 -5.77
CA CYS A 88 4.62 -10.13 -4.40
C CYS A 88 3.69 -10.87 -3.41
N LEU A 89 2.41 -11.01 -3.76
CA LEU A 89 1.43 -11.76 -2.97
C LEU A 89 1.85 -13.22 -2.76
N LEU A 90 2.40 -13.88 -3.80
CA LEU A 90 2.89 -15.25 -3.70
C LEU A 90 4.05 -15.37 -2.71
N VAL A 91 4.96 -14.41 -2.67
CA VAL A 91 6.07 -14.40 -1.70
C VAL A 91 5.54 -14.29 -0.27
N GLY A 92 4.66 -13.32 0.02
CA GLY A 92 4.09 -13.16 1.36
C GLY A 92 3.26 -14.35 1.80
N MET A 93 2.44 -14.90 0.90
CA MET A 93 1.65 -16.11 1.20
C MET A 93 2.55 -17.31 1.51
N LYS A 94 3.62 -17.52 0.74
CA LYS A 94 4.57 -18.62 0.97
C LYS A 94 5.25 -18.45 2.32
N PHE A 95 5.80 -17.28 2.60
CA PHE A 95 6.44 -16.96 3.87
C PHE A 95 5.49 -17.16 5.06
N ALA A 96 4.24 -16.67 4.95
CA ALA A 96 3.22 -16.84 5.98
C ALA A 96 2.87 -18.31 6.23
N LYS A 97 2.75 -19.13 5.18
CA LYS A 97 2.51 -20.57 5.29
C LYS A 97 3.67 -21.33 5.95
N GLU A 98 4.90 -21.03 5.55
CA GLU A 98 6.10 -21.64 6.12
C GLU A 98 6.19 -21.31 7.62
N LEU A 99 5.96 -20.05 7.99
CA LEU A 99 5.96 -19.61 9.37
C LEU A 99 4.83 -20.25 10.18
N SER A 100 3.60 -20.29 9.63
CA SER A 100 2.45 -20.96 10.25
C SER A 100 2.73 -22.44 10.53
N ASN A 101 3.32 -23.14 9.59
CA ASN A 101 3.70 -24.56 9.74
C ASN A 101 4.79 -24.75 10.80
N LYS A 102 5.85 -23.91 10.76
CA LYS A 102 6.97 -23.92 11.73
C LYS A 102 6.46 -23.72 13.15
N LEU A 103 5.60 -22.74 13.35
CA LEU A 103 5.10 -22.36 14.68
C LEU A 103 3.84 -23.12 15.11
N LYS A 104 3.25 -23.91 14.22
CA LYS A 104 1.97 -24.63 14.42
C LYS A 104 0.84 -23.68 14.85
N LYS A 105 0.75 -22.51 14.18
CA LYS A 105 -0.24 -21.47 14.46
C LYS A 105 -1.22 -21.33 13.29
N SER A 106 -2.42 -20.84 13.59
CA SER A 106 -3.46 -20.60 12.58
C SER A 106 -2.99 -19.53 11.58
N LEU A 107 -3.33 -19.74 10.31
CA LEU A 107 -3.08 -18.82 9.22
C LEU A 107 -4.37 -18.09 8.83
N ILE A 108 -4.35 -16.76 8.82
CA ILE A 108 -5.53 -15.91 8.60
C ILE A 108 -5.31 -15.07 7.36
N PRO A 109 -6.06 -15.32 6.26
CA PRO A 109 -6.03 -14.47 5.09
C PRO A 109 -6.82 -13.17 5.36
N VAL A 110 -6.22 -12.02 5.00
CA VAL A 110 -6.82 -10.70 5.19
C VAL A 110 -6.92 -9.97 3.86
N ASN A 111 -8.08 -9.38 3.58
CA ASN A 111 -8.23 -8.50 2.43
C ASN A 111 -7.47 -7.19 2.69
N HIS A 112 -6.56 -6.82 1.79
CA HIS A 112 -5.69 -5.65 1.91
C HIS A 112 -6.45 -4.33 2.06
N CYS A 113 -7.54 -4.13 1.28
CA CYS A 113 -8.35 -2.91 1.38
C CYS A 113 -9.11 -2.83 2.71
N VAL A 114 -9.59 -3.96 3.21
CA VAL A 114 -10.23 -4.04 4.53
C VAL A 114 -9.22 -3.72 5.64
N ALA A 115 -7.99 -4.22 5.54
CA ALA A 115 -6.94 -3.89 6.50
C ALA A 115 -6.66 -2.37 6.55
N HIS A 116 -6.65 -1.69 5.40
CA HIS A 116 -6.52 -0.23 5.33
C HIS A 116 -7.69 0.52 5.98
N LEU A 117 -8.91 0.00 5.86
CA LEU A 117 -10.08 0.61 6.50
C LEU A 117 -10.04 0.37 8.03
N GLU A 118 -9.77 -0.86 8.44
CA GLU A 118 -9.77 -1.26 9.84
C GLU A 118 -8.68 -0.55 10.67
N ILE A 119 -7.50 -0.28 10.08
CA ILE A 119 -6.45 0.47 10.78
C ILE A 119 -6.88 1.90 11.12
N GLY A 120 -7.84 2.48 10.41
CA GLY A 120 -8.42 3.78 10.72
C GLY A 120 -9.02 3.86 12.12
N LYS A 121 -9.47 2.74 12.68
CA LYS A 121 -10.06 2.66 14.03
C LYS A 121 -9.07 3.02 15.15
N ILE A 122 -7.76 2.91 14.92
CA ILE A 122 -6.76 3.33 15.91
C ILE A 122 -6.79 4.84 16.21
N THR A 123 -7.40 5.64 15.34
CA THR A 123 -7.60 7.08 15.55
C THR A 123 -8.77 7.40 16.47
N GLY A 124 -9.52 6.38 16.91
CA GLY A 124 -10.76 6.52 17.67
C GLY A 124 -12.02 6.60 16.81
N ALA A 125 -11.90 6.50 15.49
CA ALA A 125 -13.05 6.45 14.59
C ALA A 125 -13.77 5.11 14.74
N GLU A 126 -15.06 5.13 15.10
CA GLU A 126 -15.87 3.92 15.27
C GLU A 126 -16.32 3.35 13.91
N ASP A 127 -16.62 4.22 12.96
CA ASP A 127 -17.10 3.88 11.61
C ASP A 127 -16.31 4.67 10.54
N PRO A 128 -15.05 4.32 10.27
CA PRO A 128 -14.20 5.06 9.35
C PRO A 128 -14.64 4.85 7.89
N VAL A 129 -14.56 5.93 7.10
CA VAL A 129 -14.62 5.88 5.65
C VAL A 129 -13.19 5.92 5.11
N LEU A 130 -12.83 4.96 4.27
CA LEU A 130 -11.52 4.89 3.63
C LEU A 130 -11.53 5.56 2.26
N LEU A 131 -10.71 6.59 2.08
CA LEU A 131 -10.26 7.01 0.75
C LEU A 131 -9.01 6.21 0.40
N TYR A 132 -9.19 5.14 -0.36
CA TYR A 132 -8.12 4.23 -0.76
C TYR A 132 -7.42 4.72 -2.02
N CYS A 133 -6.26 5.35 -1.84
CA CYS A 133 -5.43 5.89 -2.91
C CYS A 133 -4.25 4.96 -3.16
N SER A 134 -4.38 4.01 -4.09
CA SER A 134 -3.31 3.07 -4.41
C SER A 134 -2.85 3.18 -5.87
N GLY A 135 -1.81 2.41 -6.23
CA GLY A 135 -1.32 2.34 -7.60
C GLY A 135 -2.35 1.76 -8.57
N ALA A 136 -3.05 0.71 -8.18
CA ALA A 136 -4.03 0.03 -9.04
C ALA A 136 -5.45 0.59 -8.87
N ASN A 137 -5.84 0.95 -7.65
CA ASN A 137 -7.20 1.31 -7.30
C ASN A 137 -7.26 2.68 -6.63
N THR A 138 -8.35 3.41 -6.90
CA THR A 138 -8.76 4.57 -6.10
C THR A 138 -10.22 4.37 -5.79
N GLN A 139 -10.53 4.21 -4.51
CA GLN A 139 -11.88 3.83 -4.07
C GLN A 139 -12.26 4.54 -2.78
N VAL A 140 -13.54 4.83 -2.63
CA VAL A 140 -14.15 5.24 -1.35
C VAL A 140 -14.86 4.02 -0.80
N ILE A 141 -14.39 3.51 0.34
CA ILE A 141 -14.88 2.27 0.96
C ILE A 141 -15.40 2.57 2.35
N ALA A 142 -16.58 2.03 2.68
CA ALA A 142 -17.14 2.09 4.02
C ALA A 142 -17.85 0.79 4.38
N TYR A 143 -18.05 0.56 5.68
CA TYR A 143 -18.87 -0.55 6.17
C TYR A 143 -20.31 -0.09 6.22
N ALA A 144 -21.21 -0.73 5.47
CA ALA A 144 -22.62 -0.38 5.41
C ALA A 144 -23.49 -1.62 5.27
N SER A 145 -24.54 -1.72 6.07
CA SER A 145 -25.50 -2.84 6.07
C SER A 145 -24.83 -4.21 6.20
N GLY A 146 -23.87 -4.34 7.13
CA GLY A 146 -23.19 -5.60 7.44
C GLY A 146 -22.11 -6.02 6.44
N LYS A 147 -21.69 -5.12 5.52
CA LYS A 147 -20.68 -5.41 4.47
C LYS A 147 -19.81 -4.20 4.18
N TYR A 148 -18.57 -4.46 3.78
CA TYR A 148 -17.73 -3.43 3.14
C TYR A 148 -18.24 -3.16 1.73
N ARG A 149 -18.44 -1.89 1.40
CA ARG A 149 -19.00 -1.44 0.12
C ARG A 149 -18.12 -0.36 -0.49
N ILE A 150 -17.99 -0.41 -1.80
CA ILE A 150 -17.39 0.65 -2.61
C ILE A 150 -18.52 1.64 -2.94
N PHE A 151 -18.36 2.90 -2.54
CA PHE A 151 -19.29 3.98 -2.81
C PHE A 151 -18.89 4.81 -4.03
N GLY A 152 -17.61 4.83 -4.36
CA GLY A 152 -17.07 5.48 -5.55
C GLY A 152 -15.72 4.92 -5.90
N GLU A 153 -15.35 4.95 -7.17
CA GLU A 153 -14.06 4.44 -7.61
C GLU A 153 -13.53 5.16 -8.86
N THR A 154 -12.27 4.88 -9.19
CA THR A 154 -11.73 5.33 -10.46
C THR A 154 -12.32 4.51 -11.61
N LEU A 155 -12.67 5.21 -12.70
CA LEU A 155 -13.19 4.59 -13.92
C LEU A 155 -12.09 4.13 -14.89
N ASP A 156 -10.82 4.46 -14.60
CA ASP A 156 -9.71 4.18 -15.52
C ASP A 156 -8.43 3.76 -14.78
N ILE A 157 -7.65 4.68 -14.24
CA ILE A 157 -6.38 4.39 -13.58
C ILE A 157 -6.42 4.81 -12.10
N GLY A 158 -5.69 4.09 -11.25
CA GLY A 158 -5.52 4.48 -9.85
C GLY A 158 -4.70 5.76 -9.73
N VAL A 159 -5.03 6.60 -8.73
CA VAL A 159 -4.35 7.88 -8.51
C VAL A 159 -2.85 7.71 -8.24
N GLY A 160 -2.44 6.63 -7.58
CA GLY A 160 -1.02 6.33 -7.36
C GLY A 160 -0.28 6.07 -8.67
N ASN A 161 -0.84 5.24 -9.56
CA ASN A 161 -0.26 5.02 -10.91
C ASN A 161 -0.28 6.30 -11.75
N PHE A 162 -1.31 7.12 -11.64
CA PHE A 162 -1.36 8.43 -12.26
C PHE A 162 -0.18 9.31 -11.82
N ILE A 163 0.05 9.43 -10.50
CA ILE A 163 1.15 10.24 -9.93
C ILE A 163 2.51 9.67 -10.33
N ASP A 164 2.71 8.34 -10.27
CA ASP A 164 3.95 7.68 -10.68
C ASP A 164 4.23 7.88 -12.18
N THR A 165 3.19 7.91 -13.01
CA THR A 165 3.33 8.18 -14.46
C THR A 165 3.71 9.64 -14.72
N VAL A 166 3.12 10.58 -13.98
CA VAL A 166 3.53 12.00 -14.05
C VAL A 166 4.98 12.17 -13.59
N ALA A 167 5.39 11.51 -12.51
CA ALA A 167 6.78 11.51 -12.05
C ALA A 167 7.75 11.04 -13.15
N ARG A 168 7.40 9.98 -13.88
CA ARG A 168 8.19 9.49 -15.02
C ARG A 168 8.31 10.51 -16.16
N PHE A 169 7.28 11.32 -16.41
CA PHE A 169 7.38 12.41 -17.39
C PHE A 169 8.43 13.47 -17.02
N PHE A 170 8.74 13.58 -15.72
CA PHE A 170 9.83 14.42 -15.20
C PHE A 170 11.15 13.66 -15.02
N GLY A 171 11.25 12.41 -15.48
CA GLY A 171 12.47 11.59 -15.32
C GLY A 171 12.75 11.16 -13.88
N LEU A 172 11.74 11.19 -13.01
CA LEU A 172 11.86 10.77 -11.61
C LEU A 172 11.70 9.26 -11.45
N GLY A 173 12.30 8.70 -10.38
CA GLY A 173 12.25 7.28 -10.06
C GLY A 173 10.94 6.87 -9.37
N PHE A 174 10.92 5.64 -8.86
CA PHE A 174 9.80 5.06 -8.11
C PHE A 174 10.17 4.88 -6.63
N PRO A 175 9.27 5.22 -5.68
CA PRO A 175 7.91 5.77 -5.88
C PRO A 175 7.92 7.25 -6.27
N GLY A 176 7.08 7.63 -7.23
CA GLY A 176 6.99 8.99 -7.76
C GLY A 176 6.28 9.97 -6.84
N GLY A 177 5.33 9.50 -6.03
CA GLY A 177 4.54 10.33 -5.12
C GLY A 177 5.38 11.24 -4.21
N PRO A 178 6.32 10.71 -3.41
CA PRO A 178 7.20 11.51 -2.55
C PRO A 178 8.05 12.53 -3.33
N ALA A 179 8.51 12.17 -4.53
CA ALA A 179 9.30 13.07 -5.38
C ALA A 179 8.47 14.25 -5.90
N ILE A 180 7.24 13.97 -6.38
CA ILE A 180 6.29 15.00 -6.81
C ILE A 180 5.89 15.91 -5.65
N GLN A 181 5.63 15.35 -4.47
CA GLN A 181 5.32 16.11 -3.27
C GLN A 181 6.45 17.11 -2.94
N LYS A 182 7.69 16.64 -2.92
CA LYS A 182 8.85 17.50 -2.65
C LYS A 182 9.01 18.63 -3.67
N LEU A 183 8.73 18.35 -4.96
CA LEU A 183 8.73 19.40 -5.99
C LEU A 183 7.61 20.40 -5.77
N ALA A 184 6.42 19.96 -5.39
CA ALA A 184 5.28 20.83 -5.12
C ALA A 184 5.52 21.73 -3.90
N GLU A 185 6.06 21.19 -2.79
CA GLU A 185 6.39 21.92 -1.57
C GLU A 185 7.45 23.01 -1.79
N ASN A 186 8.39 22.78 -2.71
CA ASN A 186 9.43 23.75 -3.08
C ASN A 186 9.02 24.71 -4.21
N SER A 187 7.79 24.64 -4.71
CA SER A 187 7.33 25.46 -5.81
C SER A 187 6.66 26.74 -5.32
N ASN A 188 7.14 27.89 -5.78
CA ASN A 188 6.50 29.20 -5.58
C ASN A 188 5.58 29.61 -6.75
N LYS A 189 5.30 28.69 -7.68
CA LYS A 189 4.49 28.99 -8.87
C LYS A 189 3.02 28.92 -8.57
N LYS A 190 2.23 29.70 -9.32
CA LYS A 190 0.77 29.67 -9.21
C LYS A 190 0.22 28.30 -9.59
N TYR A 191 -0.80 27.89 -8.87
CA TYR A 191 -1.61 26.71 -9.18
C TYR A 191 -2.14 26.79 -10.62
N ILE A 192 -2.06 25.68 -11.34
CA ILE A 192 -2.64 25.51 -12.67
C ILE A 192 -3.85 24.61 -12.53
N GLU A 193 -5.01 25.14 -12.89
CA GLU A 193 -6.23 24.33 -12.92
C GLU A 193 -6.16 23.27 -14.02
N LEU A 194 -6.40 22.02 -13.66
CA LEU A 194 -6.43 20.90 -14.57
C LEU A 194 -7.86 20.42 -14.76
N PRO A 195 -8.24 20.03 -16.00
CA PRO A 195 -9.56 19.48 -16.23
C PRO A 195 -9.73 18.16 -15.46
N TYR A 196 -10.84 17.99 -14.77
CA TYR A 196 -11.20 16.74 -14.13
C TYR A 196 -12.59 16.27 -14.54
N LYS A 197 -12.83 14.97 -14.47
CA LYS A 197 -14.11 14.37 -14.82
C LYS A 197 -14.62 13.52 -13.65
N VAL A 198 -15.81 13.86 -13.19
CA VAL A 198 -16.57 13.12 -12.19
C VAL A 198 -17.85 12.62 -12.81
N LYS A 199 -18.23 11.38 -12.51
CA LYS A 199 -19.50 10.77 -12.95
C LYS A 199 -20.15 10.09 -11.75
N GLY A 200 -21.14 10.75 -11.16
CA GLY A 200 -21.73 10.32 -9.89
C GLY A 200 -20.69 10.43 -8.77
N MET A 201 -20.33 9.32 -8.14
CA MET A 201 -19.28 9.23 -7.11
C MET A 201 -17.94 8.73 -7.67
N ASP A 202 -17.84 8.52 -8.98
CA ASP A 202 -16.66 7.99 -9.64
C ASP A 202 -15.83 9.10 -10.29
N VAL A 203 -14.54 8.85 -10.48
CA VAL A 203 -13.57 9.80 -11.04
C VAL A 203 -12.72 9.15 -12.13
N ALA A 204 -12.22 9.95 -13.08
CA ALA A 204 -11.29 9.51 -14.12
C ALA A 204 -10.03 10.37 -14.12
N PHE A 205 -8.84 9.75 -14.13
CA PHE A 205 -7.54 10.42 -14.07
C PHE A 205 -6.80 10.47 -15.41
N SER A 206 -7.14 9.61 -16.38
CA SER A 206 -6.44 9.55 -17.68
C SER A 206 -6.47 10.87 -18.46
N GLY A 207 -7.57 11.60 -18.39
CA GLY A 207 -7.70 12.91 -19.03
C GLY A 207 -6.73 13.94 -18.43
N ILE A 208 -6.59 13.97 -17.11
CA ILE A 208 -5.63 14.82 -16.38
C ILE A 208 -4.20 14.43 -16.77
N GLN A 209 -3.91 13.13 -16.80
CA GLN A 209 -2.59 12.61 -17.21
C GLN A 209 -2.21 13.06 -18.61
N THR A 210 -3.11 12.92 -19.57
CA THR A 210 -2.90 13.36 -20.96
C THR A 210 -2.62 14.87 -21.03
N LYS A 211 -3.38 15.67 -20.30
CA LYS A 211 -3.18 17.13 -20.27
C LYS A 211 -1.84 17.52 -19.67
N LEU A 212 -1.43 16.88 -18.58
CA LEU A 212 -0.12 17.10 -17.96
C LEU A 212 1.02 16.75 -18.92
N LYS A 213 0.93 15.59 -19.60
CA LYS A 213 1.91 15.19 -20.61
C LYS A 213 2.06 16.25 -21.68
N GLN A 214 0.96 16.74 -22.25
CA GLN A 214 0.97 17.83 -23.26
C GLN A 214 1.61 19.12 -22.76
N LEU A 215 1.34 19.49 -21.49
CA LEU A 215 1.92 20.70 -20.88
C LEU A 215 3.43 20.57 -20.66
N ILE A 216 3.91 19.38 -20.32
CA ILE A 216 5.33 19.11 -20.14
C ILE A 216 6.04 19.13 -21.49
N GLU A 217 5.52 18.43 -22.49
CA GLU A 217 6.07 18.37 -23.85
C GLU A 217 6.09 19.73 -24.53
N SER A 218 5.08 20.58 -24.30
CA SER A 218 5.03 21.94 -24.88
C SER A 218 6.05 22.91 -24.26
N LYS A 219 6.61 22.57 -23.09
CA LYS A 219 7.60 23.42 -22.39
C LYS A 219 9.03 22.89 -22.52
N SER A 220 9.22 21.67 -23.01
CA SER A 220 10.55 21.17 -23.38
C SER A 220 11.05 21.95 -24.60
N PRO A 221 12.32 22.43 -24.61
CA PRO A 221 12.93 22.95 -25.84
C PRO A 221 12.79 21.87 -26.91
N ARG A 222 12.27 22.25 -28.09
CA ARG A 222 12.38 21.35 -29.25
C ARG A 222 13.85 21.38 -29.63
N ASP A 223 14.51 20.22 -29.65
CA ASP A 223 15.80 20.06 -30.30
C ASP A 223 15.53 20.24 -31.81
N ASP A 224 15.74 21.49 -32.31
CA ASP A 224 15.84 21.83 -33.73
C ASP A 224 17.28 21.60 -34.19
#